data_c5f08f1af48e6d3b583cc6b7b81b391e
#
_entry.id   c5f08f1af48e6d3b583cc6b7b81b391e
#
_cell.length_a   1.000
_cell.length_b   1.000
_cell.length_c   1.000
_cell.angle_alpha   90.00
_cell.angle_beta   90.00
_cell.angle_gamma   90.00
#
_symmetry.space_group_name_H-M   'P 1'
#
loop_
_entity.id
_entity.type
_entity.pdbx_description
1 polymer ?
#
loop_
_entity_poly.entity_id
_entity_poly.type
_entity_poly.pdbx_seq_one_letter_code
_entity_poly.pdbx_strand_id
1 'polypeptide(L)'
;MAEQEFLTRTHDRIDATVCAMSPLHAHPLSQAALEQLFLSARTFSAWQPVPVADELLRQLYDMVKLGPTSANCCPMRVVFVKSPEARERLRPCVAPGNVDKMMSAPVTAIVAMDMEFYENVGALFPMVDTRSWYAGKPAAIEAAAVLNTSLQAAYLFIAARALGLDCGPMGGFDKAKVDAEFFAGSPLRALLLCNLGYGDRTKLHPRLPRLGFDEACRIV
;
A
#
# COMPACT_ATOMS: atom_id res chain seq x y z
N MET A 1 17.81 23.82 -5.26
CA MET A 1 17.46 24.51 -4.01
C MET A 1 16.12 24.05 -3.43
N ALA A 2 15.04 23.91 -4.21
CA ALA A 2 13.73 23.45 -3.69
C ALA A 2 13.71 21.98 -3.20
N GLU A 3 14.49 21.10 -3.80
CA GLU A 3 14.58 19.69 -3.42
C GLU A 3 15.33 19.45 -2.11
N GLN A 4 16.34 20.26 -1.82
CA GLN A 4 17.06 20.19 -0.56
C GLN A 4 16.27 20.73 0.62
N GLU A 5 15.42 21.74 0.40
CA GLU A 5 14.51 22.25 1.42
C GLU A 5 13.36 21.29 1.74
N PHE A 6 12.91 20.49 0.77
CA PHE A 6 11.87 19.47 0.98
C PHE A 6 12.38 18.29 1.84
N LEU A 7 13.59 17.83 1.59
CA LEU A 7 14.22 16.75 2.38
C LEU A 7 14.53 17.21 3.82
N THR A 8 14.92 18.47 4.02
CA THR A 8 15.16 19.03 5.36
C THR A 8 13.86 19.15 6.17
N ARG A 9 12.75 19.57 5.56
CA ARG A 9 11.46 19.73 6.28
C ARG A 9 10.81 18.41 6.71
N THR A 10 11.07 17.31 6.01
CA THR A 10 10.58 15.98 6.41
C THR A 10 11.46 15.36 7.50
N HIS A 11 12.76 15.64 7.50
CA HIS A 11 13.67 15.19 8.57
C HIS A 11 13.41 15.93 9.88
N ASP A 12 13.21 17.24 9.86
CA ASP A 12 13.07 18.07 11.07
C ASP A 12 11.83 17.76 11.93
N ARG A 13 10.80 17.10 11.39
CA ARG A 13 9.63 16.69 12.18
C ARG A 13 9.74 15.31 12.84
N ILE A 14 10.68 14.50 12.40
CA ILE A 14 10.97 13.19 13.03
C ILE A 14 12.15 13.30 14.00
N ASP A 15 13.01 14.29 13.85
CA ASP A 15 14.34 14.29 14.42
C ASP A 15 14.51 14.97 15.80
N ALA A 16 13.58 15.80 16.25
CA ALA A 16 13.81 16.61 17.45
C ALA A 16 13.70 15.82 18.77
N THR A 17 13.18 14.58 18.77
CA THR A 17 13.01 13.77 19.99
C THR A 17 13.73 12.40 19.92
N VAL A 18 14.28 12.02 18.78
CA VAL A 18 14.83 10.68 18.54
C VAL A 18 16.36 10.63 18.69
N CYS A 19 17.04 11.77 18.73
CA CYS A 19 18.51 11.84 18.69
C CYS A 19 19.23 11.49 20.01
N ALA A 20 18.51 11.10 21.08
CA ALA A 20 19.11 10.67 22.35
C ALA A 20 18.82 9.21 22.70
N MET A 21 18.35 8.41 21.74
CA MET A 21 17.92 7.04 22.01
C MET A 21 18.96 6.00 21.61
N SER A 22 19.12 4.98 22.45
CA SER A 22 19.76 3.70 22.17
C SER A 22 19.42 3.18 20.76
N PRO A 23 20.26 2.34 20.15
CA PRO A 23 20.06 1.89 18.77
C PRO A 23 18.61 1.47 18.54
N LEU A 24 18.02 1.99 17.48
CA LEU A 24 16.59 1.87 17.08
C LEU A 24 16.02 0.43 17.08
N HIS A 25 16.88 -0.57 17.27
CA HIS A 25 16.56 -2.00 17.26
C HIS A 25 16.56 -2.65 18.65
N ALA A 26 16.78 -1.88 19.72
CA ALA A 26 16.98 -2.45 21.06
C ALA A 26 15.67 -2.80 21.80
N HIS A 27 14.53 -2.27 21.37
CA HIS A 27 13.24 -2.47 22.05
C HIS A 27 12.11 -2.82 21.11
N PRO A 28 11.26 -3.81 21.46
CA PRO A 28 10.05 -4.07 20.72
C PRO A 28 9.09 -2.86 20.81
N LEU A 29 8.17 -2.76 19.84
CA LEU A 29 7.08 -1.78 19.91
C LEU A 29 6.25 -1.98 21.20
N SER A 30 5.64 -0.90 21.69
CA SER A 30 4.71 -0.99 22.82
C SER A 30 3.56 -1.95 22.52
N GLN A 31 2.97 -2.55 23.56
CA GLN A 31 1.82 -3.43 23.41
C GLN A 31 0.67 -2.71 22.69
N ALA A 32 0.42 -1.43 22.96
CA ALA A 32 -0.61 -0.64 22.29
C ALA A 32 -0.34 -0.52 20.76
N ALA A 33 0.91 -0.34 20.36
CA ALA A 33 1.27 -0.29 18.94
C ALA A 33 1.08 -1.67 18.27
N LEU A 34 1.46 -2.77 18.94
CA LEU A 34 1.25 -4.13 18.45
C LEU A 34 -0.24 -4.46 18.32
N GLU A 35 -1.07 -4.03 19.28
CA GLU A 35 -2.54 -4.14 19.21
C GLU A 35 -3.08 -3.44 17.96
N GLN A 36 -2.71 -2.19 17.74
CA GLN A 36 -3.20 -1.37 16.62
C GLN A 36 -2.77 -1.94 15.27
N LEU A 37 -1.52 -2.34 15.13
CA LEU A 37 -0.96 -2.78 13.85
C LEU A 37 -1.38 -4.21 13.47
N PHE A 38 -1.49 -5.12 14.46
CA PHE A 38 -1.62 -6.56 14.24
C PHE A 38 -2.75 -7.23 15.02
N LEU A 39 -2.72 -7.15 16.36
CA LEU A 39 -3.55 -8.02 17.19
C LEU A 39 -5.04 -7.66 17.10
N SER A 40 -5.38 -6.37 17.15
CA SER A 40 -6.74 -5.87 17.01
C SER A 40 -7.10 -5.44 15.59
N ALA A 41 -6.11 -5.43 14.67
CA ALA A 41 -6.33 -5.05 13.29
C ALA A 41 -7.24 -6.05 12.56
N ARG A 42 -8.14 -5.53 11.71
CA ARG A 42 -9.12 -6.32 10.95
C ARG A 42 -9.17 -5.84 9.49
N THR A 43 -9.74 -6.68 8.63
CA THR A 43 -10.19 -6.27 7.29
C THR A 43 -11.62 -5.80 7.40
N PHE A 44 -11.90 -4.57 6.95
CA PHE A 44 -13.21 -3.97 7.03
C PHE A 44 -13.95 -4.02 5.69
N SER A 45 -15.26 -4.18 5.76
CA SER A 45 -16.17 -4.18 4.62
C SER A 45 -17.31 -3.17 4.77
N ALA A 46 -17.38 -2.48 5.90
CA ALA A 46 -18.31 -1.40 6.19
C ALA A 46 -17.56 -0.25 6.86
N TRP A 47 -18.01 0.99 6.63
CA TRP A 47 -17.25 2.18 6.93
C TRP A 47 -18.11 3.20 7.66
N GLN A 48 -17.51 3.94 8.57
CA GLN A 48 -18.11 5.14 9.16
C GLN A 48 -18.09 6.27 8.11
N PRO A 49 -19.08 7.17 8.09
CA PRO A 49 -19.15 8.28 7.14
C PRO A 49 -18.21 9.43 7.53
N VAL A 50 -16.95 9.11 7.78
CA VAL A 50 -15.89 10.05 8.16
C VAL A 50 -14.93 10.21 6.99
N PRO A 51 -14.72 11.44 6.48
CA PRO A 51 -13.82 11.66 5.36
C PRO A 51 -12.36 11.44 5.76
N VAL A 52 -11.56 11.03 4.78
CA VAL A 52 -10.10 10.92 4.91
C VAL A 52 -9.47 12.14 4.22
N ALA A 53 -8.66 12.91 4.93
CA ALA A 53 -7.98 14.09 4.41
C ALA A 53 -6.89 13.71 3.38
N ASP A 54 -6.64 14.57 2.41
CA ASP A 54 -5.60 14.34 1.39
C ASP A 54 -4.20 14.34 2.01
N GLU A 55 -3.99 15.16 3.03
CA GLU A 55 -2.75 15.22 3.81
C GLU A 55 -2.43 13.88 4.48
N LEU A 56 -3.46 13.18 4.98
CA LEU A 56 -3.28 11.86 5.57
C LEU A 56 -2.89 10.82 4.52
N LEU A 57 -3.42 10.92 3.28
CA LEU A 57 -3.00 10.04 2.18
C LEU A 57 -1.55 10.33 1.72
N ARG A 58 -1.11 11.58 1.79
CA ARG A 58 0.30 11.96 1.53
C ARG A 58 1.23 11.38 2.60
N GLN A 59 0.88 11.54 3.88
CA GLN A 59 1.62 10.95 4.99
C GLN A 59 1.67 9.42 4.88
N LEU A 60 0.57 8.80 4.48
CA LEU A 60 0.52 7.36 4.22
C LEU A 60 1.56 6.95 3.17
N TYR A 61 1.60 7.64 2.04
CA TYR A 61 2.58 7.34 0.99
C TYR A 61 4.02 7.57 1.45
N ASP A 62 4.28 8.63 2.23
CA ASP A 62 5.62 8.91 2.77
C ASP A 62 6.16 7.78 3.66
N MET A 63 5.29 7.07 4.37
CA MET A 63 5.67 5.87 5.12
C MET A 63 5.82 4.64 4.21
N VAL A 64 4.90 4.46 3.28
CA VAL A 64 4.87 3.30 2.37
C VAL A 64 6.11 3.24 1.47
N LYS A 65 6.57 4.39 0.97
CA LYS A 65 7.76 4.47 0.10
C LYS A 65 9.05 3.99 0.75
N LEU A 66 9.08 3.88 2.10
CA LEU A 66 10.23 3.37 2.86
C LEU A 66 10.27 1.83 2.94
N GLY A 67 9.23 1.15 2.48
CA GLY A 67 9.20 -0.30 2.42
C GLY A 67 10.25 -0.85 1.44
N PRO A 68 10.95 -1.95 1.79
CA PRO A 68 12.01 -2.50 0.96
C PRO A 68 11.47 -3.11 -0.33
N THR A 69 12.23 -2.94 -1.41
CA THR A 69 12.03 -3.63 -2.68
C THR A 69 13.35 -4.12 -3.25
N SER A 70 13.32 -5.14 -4.10
CA SER A 70 14.50 -5.68 -4.77
C SER A 70 15.21 -4.57 -5.54
N ALA A 71 16.49 -4.34 -5.28
CA ALA A 71 17.27 -3.26 -5.90
C ALA A 71 16.56 -1.90 -5.87
N ASN A 72 15.80 -1.61 -4.81
CA ASN A 72 15.03 -0.39 -4.63
C ASN A 72 14.14 -0.02 -5.84
N CYS A 73 13.58 -1.02 -6.55
CA CYS A 73 12.90 -0.82 -7.83
C CYS A 73 11.53 -0.14 -7.74
N CYS A 74 10.91 -0.09 -6.57
CA CYS A 74 9.71 0.66 -6.22
C CYS A 74 8.62 0.68 -7.33
N PRO A 75 8.08 -0.46 -7.77
CA PRO A 75 7.15 -0.52 -8.91
C PRO A 75 5.73 -0.07 -8.57
N MET A 76 5.38 0.10 -7.31
CA MET A 76 4.01 0.45 -6.91
C MET A 76 3.62 1.85 -7.36
N ARG A 77 2.42 1.96 -7.93
CA ARG A 77 1.70 3.23 -8.17
C ARG A 77 0.35 3.14 -7.52
N VAL A 78 -0.17 4.25 -7.01
CA VAL A 78 -1.46 4.27 -6.32
C VAL A 78 -2.33 5.39 -6.86
N VAL A 79 -3.58 5.08 -7.19
CA VAL A 79 -4.62 6.06 -7.45
C VAL A 79 -5.63 6.01 -6.31
N PHE A 80 -5.84 7.13 -5.62
CA PHE A 80 -6.84 7.25 -4.57
C PHE A 80 -8.16 7.75 -5.14
N VAL A 81 -9.14 6.87 -5.22
CA VAL A 81 -10.50 7.15 -5.69
C VAL A 81 -11.31 7.68 -4.50
N LYS A 82 -11.69 8.97 -4.55
CA LYS A 82 -12.43 9.67 -3.47
C LYS A 82 -13.73 10.29 -3.95
N SER A 83 -13.71 10.95 -5.12
CA SER A 83 -14.89 11.66 -5.57
C SER A 83 -16.03 10.70 -5.93
N PRO A 84 -17.30 11.13 -5.82
CA PRO A 84 -18.45 10.34 -6.26
C PRO A 84 -18.32 9.88 -7.72
N GLU A 85 -17.87 10.78 -8.61
CA GLU A 85 -17.71 10.51 -10.04
C GLU A 85 -16.65 9.43 -10.28
N ALA A 86 -15.51 9.50 -9.57
CA ALA A 86 -14.45 8.50 -9.69
C ALA A 86 -14.90 7.13 -9.15
N ARG A 87 -15.72 7.09 -8.09
CA ARG A 87 -16.31 5.85 -7.57
C ARG A 87 -17.28 5.23 -8.57
N GLU A 88 -18.13 6.06 -9.22
CA GLU A 88 -19.04 5.56 -10.26
C GLU A 88 -18.28 5.00 -11.48
N ARG A 89 -17.13 5.56 -11.84
CA ARG A 89 -16.25 5.00 -12.87
C ARG A 89 -15.64 3.66 -12.44
N LEU A 90 -15.29 3.50 -11.15
CA LEU A 90 -14.74 2.24 -10.63
C LEU A 90 -15.83 1.16 -10.44
N ARG A 91 -17.09 1.53 -10.18
CA ARG A 91 -18.20 0.62 -9.89
C ARG A 91 -18.33 -0.55 -10.88
N PRO A 92 -18.37 -0.36 -12.22
CA PRO A 92 -18.52 -1.44 -13.18
C PRO A 92 -17.30 -2.37 -13.29
N CYS A 93 -16.19 -1.99 -12.68
CA CYS A 93 -14.96 -2.79 -12.66
C CYS A 93 -14.91 -3.74 -11.46
N VAL A 94 -15.76 -3.53 -10.44
CA VAL A 94 -15.73 -4.28 -9.17
C VAL A 94 -16.70 -5.45 -9.21
N ALA A 95 -16.28 -6.61 -8.68
CA ALA A 95 -17.18 -7.77 -8.58
C ALA A 95 -18.41 -7.45 -7.71
N PRO A 96 -19.62 -7.98 -8.05
CA PRO A 96 -20.87 -7.59 -7.39
C PRO A 96 -20.83 -7.62 -5.86
N GLY A 97 -20.22 -8.63 -5.26
CA GLY A 97 -20.09 -8.77 -3.80
C GLY A 97 -19.14 -7.77 -3.12
N ASN A 98 -18.43 -6.93 -3.89
CA ASN A 98 -17.52 -5.90 -3.37
C ASN A 98 -18.00 -4.47 -3.68
N VAL A 99 -19.03 -4.30 -4.49
CA VAL A 99 -19.52 -2.98 -4.91
C VAL A 99 -19.91 -2.12 -3.70
N ASP A 100 -20.79 -2.63 -2.83
CA ASP A 100 -21.26 -1.89 -1.65
C ASP A 100 -20.11 -1.53 -0.70
N LYS A 101 -19.16 -2.45 -0.54
CA LYS A 101 -17.95 -2.21 0.28
C LYS A 101 -17.11 -1.06 -0.25
N MET A 102 -16.95 -0.99 -1.57
CA MET A 102 -16.19 0.06 -2.24
C MET A 102 -16.96 1.38 -2.25
N MET A 103 -18.26 1.35 -2.56
CA MET A 103 -19.08 2.56 -2.65
C MET A 103 -19.27 3.25 -1.31
N SER A 104 -19.31 2.50 -0.19
CA SER A 104 -19.43 3.05 1.16
C SER A 104 -18.09 3.53 1.74
N ALA A 105 -16.95 3.14 1.18
CA ALA A 105 -15.65 3.55 1.68
C ALA A 105 -15.36 5.03 1.37
N PRO A 106 -14.75 5.79 2.28
CA PRO A 106 -14.38 7.18 2.01
C PRO A 106 -13.29 7.30 0.94
N VAL A 107 -12.41 6.29 0.83
CA VAL A 107 -11.35 6.22 -0.19
C VAL A 107 -11.18 4.77 -0.64
N THR A 108 -10.97 4.56 -1.94
CA THR A 108 -10.47 3.29 -2.47
C THR A 108 -9.13 3.54 -3.18
N ALA A 109 -8.07 2.91 -2.69
CA ALA A 109 -6.78 2.90 -3.35
C ALA A 109 -6.77 1.81 -4.43
N ILE A 110 -6.52 2.20 -5.69
CA ILE A 110 -6.15 1.28 -6.76
C ILE A 110 -4.63 1.13 -6.69
N VAL A 111 -4.16 -0.02 -6.24
CA VAL A 111 -2.74 -0.35 -6.21
C VAL A 111 -2.37 -0.99 -7.52
N ALA A 112 -1.50 -0.34 -8.27
CA ALA A 112 -1.02 -0.75 -9.58
C ALA A 112 0.47 -1.05 -9.58
N MET A 113 0.89 -1.87 -10.52
CA MET A 113 2.27 -2.16 -10.89
C MET A 113 2.67 -1.29 -12.07
N ASP A 114 3.78 -0.61 -12.00
CA ASP A 114 4.43 0.01 -13.14
C ASP A 114 5.25 -1.08 -13.87
N MET A 115 4.85 -1.45 -15.08
CA MET A 115 5.54 -2.48 -15.87
C MET A 115 6.82 -1.97 -16.52
N GLU A 116 7.07 -0.66 -16.46
CA GLU A 116 8.30 0.00 -16.90
C GLU A 116 9.13 0.52 -15.70
N PHE A 117 8.90 0.00 -14.49
CA PHE A 117 9.64 0.39 -13.27
C PHE A 117 11.16 0.39 -13.47
N TYR A 118 11.66 -0.50 -14.31
CA TYR A 118 13.08 -0.67 -14.57
C TYR A 118 13.73 0.53 -15.28
N GLU A 119 12.95 1.42 -15.87
CA GLU A 119 13.47 2.67 -16.42
C GLU A 119 13.90 3.66 -15.32
N ASN A 120 13.36 3.52 -14.11
CA ASN A 120 13.67 4.37 -12.96
C ASN A 120 14.78 3.80 -12.06
N VAL A 121 15.15 2.52 -12.21
CA VAL A 121 16.11 1.88 -11.27
C VAL A 121 17.50 2.50 -11.31
N GLY A 122 17.92 3.09 -12.43
CA GLY A 122 19.20 3.79 -12.50
C GLY A 122 19.31 5.00 -11.54
N ALA A 123 18.19 5.68 -11.31
CA ALA A 123 18.12 6.77 -10.32
C ALA A 123 17.92 6.24 -8.89
N LEU A 124 17.17 5.16 -8.72
CA LEU A 124 16.81 4.59 -7.42
C LEU A 124 17.90 3.68 -6.83
N PHE A 125 18.71 3.05 -7.68
CA PHE A 125 19.80 2.14 -7.32
C PHE A 125 21.01 2.32 -8.26
N PRO A 126 21.74 3.42 -8.11
CA PRO A 126 22.78 3.84 -9.09
C PRO A 126 24.08 3.02 -9.05
N MET A 127 24.20 2.05 -8.13
CA MET A 127 25.46 1.32 -7.90
C MET A 127 25.79 0.30 -8.98
N VAL A 128 24.79 -0.19 -9.71
CA VAL A 128 24.95 -1.18 -10.79
C VAL A 128 23.89 -0.96 -11.87
N ASP A 129 24.15 -1.42 -13.11
CA ASP A 129 23.16 -1.42 -14.18
C ASP A 129 22.07 -2.50 -13.96
N THR A 130 21.10 -2.14 -13.12
CA THR A 130 19.95 -3.03 -12.84
C THR A 130 18.92 -3.03 -13.97
N ARG A 131 18.91 -2.02 -14.86
CA ARG A 131 18.00 -1.95 -15.99
C ARG A 131 18.17 -3.16 -16.92
N SER A 132 19.42 -3.58 -17.16
CA SER A 132 19.75 -4.75 -18.00
C SER A 132 19.21 -6.08 -17.45
N TRP A 133 18.84 -6.14 -16.18
CA TRP A 133 18.22 -7.34 -15.57
C TRP A 133 16.80 -7.56 -16.10
N TYR A 134 16.10 -6.51 -16.51
CA TYR A 134 14.69 -6.49 -16.87
C TYR A 134 14.43 -6.15 -18.32
N ALA A 135 15.14 -5.20 -18.91
CA ALA A 135 14.89 -4.72 -20.27
C ALA A 135 14.84 -5.87 -21.27
N GLY A 136 13.73 -5.99 -22.03
CA GLY A 136 13.50 -7.05 -22.99
C GLY A 136 13.15 -8.42 -22.40
N LYS A 137 12.87 -8.53 -21.09
CA LYS A 137 12.57 -9.79 -20.39
C LYS A 137 11.17 -9.73 -19.71
N PRO A 138 10.07 -9.87 -20.46
CA PRO A 138 8.71 -9.65 -19.94
C PRO A 138 8.39 -10.47 -18.69
N ALA A 139 8.79 -11.74 -18.64
CA ALA A 139 8.53 -12.60 -17.47
C ALA A 139 9.27 -12.13 -16.20
N ALA A 140 10.50 -11.63 -16.35
CA ALA A 140 11.25 -11.07 -15.22
C ALA A 140 10.64 -9.75 -14.73
N ILE A 141 10.17 -8.91 -15.68
CA ILE A 141 9.47 -7.66 -15.36
C ILE A 141 8.21 -7.98 -14.56
N GLU A 142 7.35 -8.87 -15.06
CA GLU A 142 6.10 -9.22 -14.40
C GLU A 142 6.33 -9.82 -13.00
N ALA A 143 7.24 -10.77 -12.87
CA ALA A 143 7.57 -11.39 -11.59
C ALA A 143 8.07 -10.36 -10.57
N ALA A 144 8.98 -9.46 -10.97
CA ALA A 144 9.50 -8.42 -10.10
C ALA A 144 8.43 -7.36 -9.75
N ALA A 145 7.62 -6.95 -10.72
CA ALA A 145 6.54 -5.99 -10.50
C ALA A 145 5.51 -6.54 -9.50
N VAL A 146 5.05 -7.79 -9.67
CA VAL A 146 4.10 -8.43 -8.74
C VAL A 146 4.71 -8.56 -7.35
N LEU A 147 5.91 -9.12 -7.22
CA LEU A 147 6.57 -9.32 -5.92
C LEU A 147 6.73 -8.00 -5.17
N ASN A 148 7.35 -7.03 -5.80
CA ASN A 148 7.72 -5.78 -5.12
C ASN A 148 6.52 -4.86 -4.88
N THR A 149 5.52 -4.83 -5.77
CA THR A 149 4.26 -4.13 -5.50
C THR A 149 3.49 -4.78 -4.36
N SER A 150 3.52 -6.11 -4.23
CA SER A 150 2.88 -6.81 -3.10
C SER A 150 3.56 -6.50 -1.77
N LEU A 151 4.89 -6.40 -1.73
CA LEU A 151 5.65 -5.94 -0.56
C LEU A 151 5.25 -4.52 -0.16
N GLN A 152 5.21 -3.59 -1.12
CA GLN A 152 4.79 -2.21 -0.86
C GLN A 152 3.31 -2.11 -0.45
N ALA A 153 2.42 -2.95 -1.01
CA ALA A 153 1.02 -3.02 -0.59
C ALA A 153 0.87 -3.52 0.86
N ALA A 154 1.69 -4.47 1.30
CA ALA A 154 1.71 -4.87 2.72
C ALA A 154 2.13 -3.71 3.62
N TYR A 155 3.12 -2.92 3.23
CA TYR A 155 3.49 -1.68 3.93
C TYR A 155 2.35 -0.67 3.92
N LEU A 156 1.59 -0.53 2.83
CA LEU A 156 0.40 0.32 2.77
C LEU A 156 -0.61 -0.04 3.86
N PHE A 157 -0.88 -1.32 4.07
CA PHE A 157 -1.83 -1.76 5.10
C PHE A 157 -1.32 -1.47 6.51
N ILE A 158 -0.04 -1.72 6.78
CA ILE A 158 0.58 -1.47 8.08
C ILE A 158 0.65 0.04 8.35
N ALA A 159 1.11 0.83 7.38
CA ALA A 159 1.22 2.28 7.52
C ALA A 159 -0.16 2.95 7.69
N ALA A 160 -1.20 2.50 6.96
CA ALA A 160 -2.56 2.98 7.15
C ALA A 160 -3.03 2.76 8.60
N ARG A 161 -2.81 1.56 9.16
CA ARG A 161 -3.13 1.26 10.56
C ARG A 161 -2.32 2.10 11.53
N ALA A 162 -1.03 2.32 11.25
CA ALA A 162 -0.18 3.18 12.07
C ALA A 162 -0.71 4.62 12.14
N LEU A 163 -1.32 5.10 11.05
CA LEU A 163 -1.96 6.41 10.95
C LEU A 163 -3.43 6.43 11.42
N GLY A 164 -3.93 5.34 12.00
CA GLY A 164 -5.30 5.24 12.52
C GLY A 164 -6.37 4.98 11.47
N LEU A 165 -5.99 4.62 10.24
CA LEU A 165 -6.93 4.17 9.21
C LEU A 165 -7.11 2.66 9.26
N ASP A 166 -8.30 2.20 8.96
CA ASP A 166 -8.61 0.80 8.70
C ASP A 166 -8.50 0.49 7.21
N CYS A 167 -8.25 -0.81 6.89
CA CYS A 167 -8.07 -1.30 5.54
C CYS A 167 -9.11 -2.36 5.16
N GLY A 168 -9.54 -2.33 3.90
CA GLY A 168 -10.36 -3.35 3.28
C GLY A 168 -9.79 -3.78 1.92
N PRO A 169 -8.69 -4.58 1.89
CA PRO A 169 -8.14 -5.06 0.62
C PRO A 169 -9.07 -6.03 -0.10
N MET A 170 -9.12 -5.92 -1.43
CA MET A 170 -10.01 -6.71 -2.29
C MET A 170 -9.27 -7.15 -3.56
N GLY A 171 -9.40 -8.46 -3.89
CA GLY A 171 -8.97 -9.01 -5.19
C GLY A 171 -10.12 -9.24 -6.17
N GLY A 172 -11.38 -9.08 -5.72
CA GLY A 172 -12.56 -9.31 -6.53
C GLY A 172 -12.93 -8.10 -7.39
N PHE A 173 -12.23 -7.91 -8.49
CA PHE A 173 -12.50 -6.89 -9.51
C PHE A 173 -11.92 -7.34 -10.87
N ASP A 174 -12.37 -6.72 -11.94
CA ASP A 174 -11.90 -6.94 -13.30
C ASP A 174 -10.68 -6.00 -13.56
N LYS A 175 -9.48 -6.59 -13.53
CA LYS A 175 -8.23 -5.84 -13.73
C LYS A 175 -8.18 -5.15 -15.09
N ALA A 176 -8.64 -5.80 -16.15
CA ALA A 176 -8.60 -5.25 -17.49
C ALA A 176 -9.51 -4.02 -17.62
N LYS A 177 -10.70 -4.04 -16.97
CA LYS A 177 -11.57 -2.87 -16.93
C LYS A 177 -10.97 -1.72 -16.13
N VAL A 178 -10.33 -2.02 -14.98
CA VAL A 178 -9.63 -0.98 -14.20
C VAL A 178 -8.49 -0.38 -15.00
N ASP A 179 -7.68 -1.21 -15.69
CA ASP A 179 -6.58 -0.75 -16.52
C ASP A 179 -7.08 0.14 -17.68
N ALA A 180 -8.16 -0.26 -18.35
CA ALA A 180 -8.77 0.52 -19.42
C ALA A 180 -9.33 1.87 -18.91
N GLU A 181 -9.94 1.89 -17.72
CA GLU A 181 -10.60 3.08 -17.17
C GLU A 181 -9.64 4.07 -16.52
N PHE A 182 -8.62 3.58 -15.79
CA PHE A 182 -7.75 4.43 -14.96
C PHE A 182 -6.31 4.52 -15.48
N PHE A 183 -5.88 3.61 -16.34
CA PHE A 183 -4.48 3.49 -16.77
C PHE A 183 -4.31 3.42 -18.30
N ALA A 184 -5.35 3.76 -19.07
CA ALA A 184 -5.28 3.74 -20.52
C ALA A 184 -4.08 4.55 -21.05
N GLY A 185 -3.29 3.94 -21.94
CA GLY A 185 -2.10 4.57 -22.53
C GLY A 185 -0.88 4.65 -21.59
N SER A 186 -0.91 3.98 -20.43
CA SER A 186 0.22 3.90 -19.50
C SER A 186 0.73 2.46 -19.33
N PRO A 187 1.95 2.26 -18.79
CA PRO A 187 2.47 0.93 -18.47
C PRO A 187 1.91 0.35 -17.17
N LEU A 188 0.92 1.00 -16.54
CA LEU A 188 0.38 0.59 -15.27
C LEU A 188 -0.61 -0.56 -15.41
N ARG A 189 -0.57 -1.51 -14.45
CA ARG A 189 -1.47 -2.65 -14.35
C ARG A 189 -2.02 -2.77 -12.93
N ALA A 190 -3.33 -2.82 -12.78
CA ALA A 190 -3.97 -2.98 -11.48
C ALA A 190 -3.61 -4.34 -10.84
N LEU A 191 -3.18 -4.30 -9.57
CA LEU A 191 -2.86 -5.50 -8.79
C LEU A 191 -3.98 -5.84 -7.80
N LEU A 192 -4.37 -4.88 -6.97
CA LEU A 192 -5.42 -5.02 -5.97
C LEU A 192 -6.11 -3.68 -5.71
N LEU A 193 -7.30 -3.74 -5.13
CA LEU A 193 -7.98 -2.58 -4.55
C LEU A 193 -7.87 -2.62 -3.03
N CYS A 194 -7.79 -1.45 -2.38
CA CYS A 194 -7.85 -1.36 -0.93
C CYS A 194 -8.73 -0.19 -0.51
N ASN A 195 -9.85 -0.48 0.13
CA ASN A 195 -10.63 0.54 0.81
C ASN A 195 -9.87 1.04 2.04
N LEU A 196 -9.88 2.35 2.26
CA LEU A 196 -9.24 3.04 3.37
C LEU A 196 -10.24 3.97 4.04
N GLY A 197 -10.26 3.99 5.36
CA GLY A 197 -11.16 4.84 6.12
C GLY A 197 -11.26 4.40 7.59
N TYR A 198 -12.35 4.71 8.22
CA TYR A 198 -12.66 4.34 9.60
C TYR A 198 -13.71 3.23 9.58
N GLY A 199 -13.31 2.02 9.93
CA GLY A 199 -14.16 0.84 9.82
C GLY A 199 -15.29 0.80 10.84
N ASP A 200 -16.44 0.29 10.44
CA ASP A 200 -17.56 0.02 11.34
C ASP A 200 -17.34 -1.31 12.08
N ARG A 201 -16.92 -1.23 13.32
CA ARG A 201 -16.64 -2.41 14.15
C ARG A 201 -17.86 -3.25 14.45
N THR A 202 -19.06 -2.70 14.35
CA THR A 202 -20.33 -3.43 14.61
C THR A 202 -20.65 -4.42 13.47
N LYS A 203 -20.01 -4.25 12.30
CA LYS A 203 -20.20 -5.09 11.10
C LYS A 203 -19.07 -6.10 10.89
N LEU A 204 -18.16 -6.24 11.85
CA LEU A 204 -17.06 -7.19 11.74
C LEU A 204 -17.56 -8.64 11.88
N HIS A 205 -17.10 -9.49 10.99
CA HIS A 205 -17.23 -10.94 11.18
C HIS A 205 -16.27 -11.45 12.25
N PRO A 206 -16.49 -12.62 12.86
CA PRO A 206 -15.53 -13.27 13.73
C PRO A 206 -14.14 -13.39 13.05
N ARG A 207 -13.06 -13.33 13.83
CA ARG A 207 -11.72 -13.55 13.30
C ARG A 207 -11.58 -15.00 12.85
N LEU A 208 -11.20 -15.19 11.59
CA LEU A 208 -10.92 -16.51 11.05
C LEU A 208 -9.59 -17.05 11.60
N PRO A 209 -9.42 -18.38 11.68
CA PRO A 209 -8.19 -19.01 12.15
C PRO A 209 -7.00 -18.71 11.25
N ARG A 210 -5.81 -18.97 11.75
CA ARG A 210 -4.55 -18.99 11.02
C ARG A 210 -3.87 -20.32 11.29
N LEU A 211 -2.98 -20.73 10.39
CA LEU A 211 -2.11 -21.88 10.59
C LEU A 211 -1.25 -21.65 11.84
N GLY A 212 -1.02 -22.73 12.59
CA GLY A 212 -0.07 -22.73 13.69
C GLY A 212 1.37 -22.64 13.19
N PHE A 213 2.30 -22.38 14.12
CA PHE A 213 3.72 -22.24 13.76
C PHE A 213 4.25 -23.50 13.05
N ASP A 214 3.97 -24.69 13.60
CA ASP A 214 4.50 -25.95 13.08
C ASP A 214 3.89 -26.39 11.74
N GLU A 215 2.71 -25.81 11.38
CA GLU A 215 2.10 -26.00 10.06
C GLU A 215 2.71 -25.08 9.00
N ALA A 216 3.12 -23.87 9.39
CA ALA A 216 3.56 -22.82 8.48
C ALA A 216 5.08 -22.62 8.47
N CYS A 217 5.79 -23.01 9.54
CA CYS A 217 7.19 -22.68 9.78
C CYS A 217 7.99 -23.89 10.23
N ARG A 218 9.29 -23.85 10.00
CA ARG A 218 10.27 -24.83 10.53
C ARG A 218 11.54 -24.08 10.95
N ILE A 219 12.10 -24.45 12.09
CA ILE A 219 13.46 -24.05 12.51
C ILE A 219 14.40 -25.21 12.13
N VAL A 220 15.43 -24.93 11.37
CA VAL A 220 16.44 -25.89 10.90
C VAL A 220 17.83 -25.42 11.28
#